data_a9145b6b1f97180e38162b43bb0b141c
#
_entry.id   a9145b6b1f97180e38162b43bb0b141c
#
_cell.length_a   1.000
_cell.length_b   1.000
_cell.length_c   1.000
_cell.angle_alpha   90.00
_cell.angle_beta   90.00
_cell.angle_gamma   90.00
#
_symmetry.space_group_name_H-M   'P 1'
#
loop_
_entity.id
_entity.type
_entity.pdbx_description
1 polymer ?
#
loop_
_entity_poly.entity_id
_entity_poly.type
_entity_poly.pdbx_seq_one_letter_code
_entity_poly.pdbx_strand_id
1 'polypeptide(L)'
;MKIYPLNSPLIGEISTIGADKSISHRCAIFSLLSDKKSVIDNFLIAQDSLHSLLITQNLGAKVEVNGEQICAENLDEILTKFGGSGARVCIIPNKITEPNCVLECGNSGTSMRLFLGLLCGIDGFFTLSGDRYLNERPMRRVCDPLSALGAKFDGRDGGNKAPICVRGKKLDFFKFDSQISSAQIKTALILAAINGNGCEISEPSLSRDHTEKMLVGMGADLKVDGLKITRAPRTMPLKPLNLRVPADPSSAFFFAVAAAIIPGSKLVLKDVLLNKTRIEAYEILRKMGAKIEYKITSEQYEKIGEICVSYAPLHAVDVSENIPWLIDEAPALAVAFACADGTSVLRGASELRVKECDRIKFMVEGLRKFGIKACELEDGFKITGKTEQNLSACAQAQNPVHENLSGNFKANLDEIKTSGDHRIAMSFLILGLKFSANVENAECYRTSFPNFGEILASLGAKFEN
;
A
#
# COMPACT_ATOMS: atom_id res chain seq x y z
N MET A 1 -8.12 12.02 17.35
CA MET A 1 -9.11 12.56 16.37
C MET A 1 -10.42 11.80 16.53
N LYS A 2 -11.48 12.55 16.78
CA LYS A 2 -12.83 11.97 16.81
C LYS A 2 -13.53 12.17 15.49
N ILE A 3 -14.29 11.19 15.02
CA ILE A 3 -15.11 11.25 13.83
C ILE A 3 -16.56 10.83 14.18
N TYR A 4 -17.53 11.46 13.54
CA TYR A 4 -18.94 11.25 13.84
C TYR A 4 -19.69 10.59 12.68
N PRO A 5 -20.82 9.90 12.96
CA PRO A 5 -21.63 9.29 11.93
C PRO A 5 -22.13 10.32 10.91
N LEU A 6 -22.21 9.89 9.65
CA LEU A 6 -22.81 10.69 8.61
C LEU A 6 -24.35 10.68 8.72
N ASN A 7 -24.94 11.85 8.52
CA ASN A 7 -26.40 12.01 8.49
C ASN A 7 -26.99 11.90 7.07
N SER A 8 -26.13 11.75 6.06
CA SER A 8 -26.52 11.69 4.65
C SER A 8 -25.66 10.69 3.88
N PRO A 9 -26.19 10.12 2.79
CA PRO A 9 -25.41 9.23 1.94
C PRO A 9 -24.23 9.96 1.28
N LEU A 10 -23.17 9.19 0.98
CA LEU A 10 -22.04 9.64 0.19
C LEU A 10 -22.40 9.59 -1.29
N ILE A 11 -22.46 10.74 -1.96
CA ILE A 11 -22.81 10.81 -3.40
C ILE A 11 -21.83 11.71 -4.11
N GLY A 12 -21.29 11.27 -5.23
CA GLY A 12 -20.43 12.08 -6.08
C GLY A 12 -19.25 11.33 -6.68
N GLU A 13 -18.28 12.11 -7.14
CA GLU A 13 -17.06 11.62 -7.76
C GLU A 13 -15.85 12.05 -6.93
N ILE A 14 -14.87 11.17 -6.81
CA ILE A 14 -13.59 11.46 -6.16
C ILE A 14 -12.48 11.35 -7.23
N SER A 15 -11.92 12.50 -7.61
CA SER A 15 -10.83 12.61 -8.59
C SER A 15 -9.48 12.95 -7.95
N THR A 16 -9.46 13.18 -6.64
CA THR A 16 -8.26 13.60 -5.88
C THR A 16 -7.67 12.50 -5.03
N ILE A 17 -7.96 11.23 -5.36
CA ILE A 17 -7.35 10.08 -4.69
C ILE A 17 -5.84 10.12 -4.93
N GLY A 18 -5.06 9.91 -3.86
CA GLY A 18 -3.61 9.89 -3.93
C GLY A 18 -3.10 8.93 -4.99
N ALA A 19 -2.05 9.33 -5.69
CA ALA A 19 -1.40 8.51 -6.71
C ALA A 19 -0.87 7.18 -6.14
N ASP A 20 -0.78 6.15 -7.01
CA ASP A 20 -0.33 4.81 -6.58
C ASP A 20 1.09 4.85 -6.01
N LYS A 21 1.21 4.48 -4.73
CA LYS A 21 2.47 4.45 -4.00
C LYS A 21 3.46 3.47 -4.62
N SER A 22 3.01 2.28 -5.00
CA SER A 22 3.85 1.22 -5.57
C SER A 22 4.41 1.60 -6.93
N ILE A 23 3.64 2.29 -7.76
CA ILE A 23 4.08 2.82 -9.06
C ILE A 23 5.04 3.99 -8.82
N SER A 24 4.75 4.92 -7.90
CA SER A 24 5.64 6.05 -7.61
C SER A 24 7.02 5.61 -7.14
N HIS A 25 7.13 4.64 -6.24
CA HIS A 25 8.42 4.06 -5.85
C HIS A 25 9.17 3.48 -7.06
N ARG A 26 8.46 2.74 -7.91
CA ARG A 26 9.05 2.16 -9.12
C ARG A 26 9.48 3.21 -10.11
N CYS A 27 8.73 4.29 -10.26
CA CYS A 27 9.12 5.42 -11.11
C CYS A 27 10.45 6.03 -10.67
N ALA A 28 10.64 6.25 -9.36
CA ALA A 28 11.90 6.74 -8.82
C ALA A 28 13.07 5.78 -9.13
N ILE A 29 12.90 4.49 -8.81
CA ILE A 29 13.94 3.48 -8.95
C ILE A 29 14.24 3.15 -10.42
N PHE A 30 13.20 2.94 -11.24
CA PHE A 30 13.37 2.50 -12.63
C PHE A 30 13.89 3.61 -13.53
N SER A 31 13.69 4.89 -13.17
CA SER A 31 14.32 6.01 -13.88
C SER A 31 15.85 5.90 -13.87
N LEU A 32 16.46 5.28 -12.86
CA LEU A 32 17.90 4.98 -12.82
C LEU A 32 18.36 3.94 -13.86
N LEU A 33 17.43 3.21 -14.47
CA LEU A 33 17.72 2.17 -15.46
C LEU A 33 17.76 2.70 -16.89
N SER A 34 17.41 3.98 -17.10
CA SER A 34 17.48 4.69 -18.38
C SER A 34 18.76 5.52 -18.47
N ASP A 35 19.07 6.00 -19.67
CA ASP A 35 20.11 7.00 -19.95
C ASP A 35 19.50 8.37 -20.34
N LYS A 36 18.16 8.48 -20.32
CA LYS A 36 17.42 9.67 -20.72
C LYS A 36 16.50 10.15 -19.60
N LYS A 37 16.14 11.43 -19.65
CA LYS A 37 15.22 12.07 -18.71
C LYS A 37 13.88 11.37 -18.69
N SER A 38 13.43 10.97 -17.50
CA SER A 38 12.07 10.51 -17.22
C SER A 38 11.21 11.68 -16.74
N VAL A 39 9.93 11.70 -17.16
CA VAL A 39 8.93 12.69 -16.75
C VAL A 39 7.72 11.93 -16.22
N ILE A 40 7.43 12.14 -14.94
CA ILE A 40 6.36 11.44 -14.25
C ILE A 40 5.34 12.47 -13.75
N ASP A 41 4.16 12.47 -14.32
CA ASP A 41 3.05 13.29 -13.86
C ASP A 41 2.26 12.59 -12.76
N ASN A 42 1.64 13.35 -11.88
CA ASN A 42 0.85 12.84 -10.75
C ASN A 42 1.65 11.88 -9.85
N PHE A 43 2.94 12.13 -9.62
CA PHE A 43 3.74 11.37 -8.69
C PHE A 43 3.23 11.58 -7.26
N LEU A 44 3.15 10.51 -6.45
CA LEU A 44 2.73 10.63 -5.05
C LEU A 44 3.75 11.42 -4.24
N ILE A 45 3.37 12.57 -3.70
CA ILE A 45 4.16 13.32 -2.73
C ILE A 45 3.70 12.95 -1.32
N ALA A 46 4.39 11.97 -0.76
CA ALA A 46 4.21 11.47 0.60
C ALA A 46 5.59 11.11 1.17
N GLN A 47 5.73 10.99 2.47
CA GLN A 47 7.04 10.71 3.09
C GLN A 47 7.76 9.53 2.45
N ASP A 48 7.09 8.40 2.31
CA ASP A 48 7.67 7.18 1.74
C ASP A 48 8.25 7.38 0.33
N SER A 49 7.50 8.02 -0.55
CA SER A 49 7.89 8.22 -1.95
C SER A 49 8.94 9.32 -2.13
N LEU A 50 8.93 10.36 -1.27
CA LEU A 50 9.98 11.38 -1.24
C LEU A 50 11.34 10.79 -0.85
N HIS A 51 11.38 9.90 0.14
CA HIS A 51 12.62 9.19 0.46
C HIS A 51 13.16 8.37 -0.73
N SER A 52 12.29 7.75 -1.54
CA SER A 52 12.75 7.08 -2.76
C SER A 52 13.35 8.04 -3.78
N LEU A 53 12.78 9.24 -3.95
CA LEU A 53 13.36 10.26 -4.82
C LEU A 53 14.70 10.77 -4.28
N LEU A 54 14.82 11.00 -2.96
CA LEU A 54 16.05 11.41 -2.34
C LEU A 54 17.16 10.36 -2.50
N ILE A 55 16.84 9.08 -2.29
CA ILE A 55 17.79 7.99 -2.56
C ILE A 55 18.22 7.99 -4.02
N THR A 56 17.27 8.16 -4.95
CA THR A 56 17.56 8.24 -6.40
C THR A 56 18.53 9.38 -6.71
N GLN A 57 18.37 10.54 -6.06
CA GLN A 57 19.29 11.67 -6.18
C GLN A 57 20.66 11.37 -5.55
N ASN A 58 20.69 10.81 -4.35
CA ASN A 58 21.95 10.49 -3.66
C ASN A 58 22.76 9.41 -4.41
N LEU A 59 22.12 8.63 -5.26
CA LEU A 59 22.76 7.66 -6.17
C LEU A 59 23.29 8.31 -7.47
N GLY A 60 23.17 9.64 -7.62
CA GLY A 60 23.78 10.42 -8.71
C GLY A 60 22.80 10.99 -9.74
N ALA A 61 21.50 10.70 -9.68
CA ALA A 61 20.53 11.33 -10.55
C ALA A 61 20.25 12.79 -10.14
N LYS A 62 19.80 13.63 -11.08
CA LYS A 62 19.19 14.92 -10.76
C LYS A 62 17.67 14.73 -10.70
N VAL A 63 17.07 15.12 -9.57
CA VAL A 63 15.63 14.95 -9.33
C VAL A 63 14.99 16.32 -9.03
N GLU A 64 13.92 16.62 -9.77
CA GLU A 64 13.13 17.84 -9.61
C GLU A 64 11.66 17.49 -9.38
N VAL A 65 11.02 18.16 -8.42
CA VAL A 65 9.59 18.08 -8.11
C VAL A 65 8.96 19.44 -8.44
N ASN A 66 8.07 19.50 -9.42
CA ASN A 66 7.46 20.74 -9.93
C ASN A 66 8.50 21.84 -10.28
N GLY A 67 9.70 21.42 -10.74
CA GLY A 67 10.80 22.31 -11.09
C GLY A 67 11.75 22.66 -9.94
N GLU A 68 11.46 22.21 -8.71
CA GLU A 68 12.32 22.40 -7.55
C GLU A 68 13.21 21.16 -7.34
N GLN A 69 14.52 21.37 -7.27
CA GLN A 69 15.45 20.28 -6.98
C GLN A 69 15.29 19.84 -5.52
N ILE A 70 15.21 18.51 -5.30
CA ILE A 70 15.10 17.95 -3.95
C ILE A 70 16.47 17.86 -3.26
N CYS A 71 16.46 17.97 -1.94
CA CYS A 71 17.59 17.66 -1.06
C CYS A 71 17.04 17.22 0.31
N ALA A 72 17.91 16.73 1.18
CA ALA A 72 17.48 16.27 2.50
C ALA A 72 16.83 17.40 3.33
N GLU A 73 17.32 18.62 3.17
CA GLU A 73 16.91 19.80 3.95
C GLU A 73 15.53 20.33 3.54
N ASN A 74 15.06 20.07 2.31
CA ASN A 74 13.79 20.62 1.80
C ASN A 74 12.65 19.60 1.66
N LEU A 75 12.83 18.35 2.10
CA LEU A 75 11.79 17.33 1.97
C LEU A 75 10.48 17.71 2.68
N ASP A 76 10.57 18.27 3.89
CA ASP A 76 9.39 18.69 4.66
C ASP A 76 8.67 19.88 4.01
N GLU A 77 9.43 20.80 3.39
CA GLU A 77 8.87 21.91 2.62
C GLU A 77 8.12 21.39 1.38
N ILE A 78 8.75 20.49 0.62
CA ILE A 78 8.12 19.84 -0.55
C ILE A 78 6.86 19.06 -0.15
N LEU A 79 6.92 18.31 0.96
CA LEU A 79 5.77 17.59 1.49
C LEU A 79 4.64 18.55 1.89
N THR A 80 4.96 19.65 2.53
CA THR A 80 3.99 20.66 2.95
C THR A 80 3.35 21.34 1.74
N LYS A 81 4.15 21.69 0.72
CA LYS A 81 3.73 22.43 -0.46
C LYS A 81 2.95 21.59 -1.47
N PHE A 82 3.30 20.34 -1.64
CA PHE A 82 2.75 19.46 -2.70
C PHE A 82 2.12 18.16 -2.19
N GLY A 83 2.17 17.91 -0.88
CA GLY A 83 1.56 16.71 -0.29
C GLY A 83 0.06 16.65 -0.55
N GLY A 84 -0.44 15.46 -0.92
CA GLY A 84 -1.86 15.25 -1.22
C GLY A 84 -2.29 15.65 -2.62
N SER A 85 -1.49 16.43 -3.35
CA SER A 85 -1.66 16.67 -4.80
C SER A 85 -0.62 15.87 -5.58
N GLY A 86 -0.97 15.43 -6.78
CA GLY A 86 0.01 14.82 -7.68
C GLY A 86 1.01 15.86 -8.19
N ALA A 87 2.29 15.57 -8.10
CA ALA A 87 3.34 16.45 -8.60
C ALA A 87 3.93 15.93 -9.92
N ARG A 88 4.51 16.84 -10.69
CA ARG A 88 5.35 16.49 -11.82
C ARG A 88 6.78 16.28 -11.34
N VAL A 89 7.30 15.06 -11.52
CA VAL A 89 8.67 14.70 -11.17
C VAL A 89 9.49 14.50 -12.44
N CYS A 90 10.64 15.16 -12.50
CA CYS A 90 11.62 14.99 -13.55
C CYS A 90 12.86 14.32 -12.96
N ILE A 91 13.31 13.22 -13.57
CA ILE A 91 14.51 12.49 -13.16
C ILE A 91 15.45 12.39 -14.34
N ILE A 92 16.63 13.00 -14.21
CA ILE A 92 17.72 12.87 -15.17
C ILE A 92 18.72 11.88 -14.58
N PRO A 93 18.76 10.64 -15.07
CA PRO A 93 19.66 9.63 -14.55
C PRO A 93 21.11 9.93 -14.86
N ASN A 94 21.97 9.40 -14.01
CA ASN A 94 23.41 9.38 -14.22
C ASN A 94 23.93 7.99 -13.81
N LYS A 95 25.22 7.74 -14.03
CA LYS A 95 25.85 6.51 -13.51
C LYS A 95 25.68 6.46 -12.00
N ILE A 96 25.15 5.33 -11.50
CA ILE A 96 25.02 5.10 -10.07
C ILE A 96 26.43 5.01 -9.46
N THR A 97 26.66 5.80 -8.40
CA THR A 97 27.93 5.87 -7.67
C THR A 97 27.71 5.59 -6.19
N GLU A 98 28.76 5.22 -5.48
CA GLU A 98 28.74 5.13 -4.02
C GLU A 98 28.39 6.50 -3.44
N PRO A 99 27.34 6.61 -2.61
CA PRO A 99 27.00 7.85 -1.94
C PRO A 99 27.91 8.12 -0.74
N ASN A 100 28.08 9.37 -0.38
CA ASN A 100 28.81 9.77 0.82
C ASN A 100 27.93 9.83 2.09
N CYS A 101 26.71 9.31 2.01
CA CYS A 101 25.72 9.32 3.08
C CYS A 101 25.00 7.99 3.20
N VAL A 102 24.31 7.78 4.31
CA VAL A 102 23.35 6.69 4.48
C VAL A 102 22.12 6.99 3.65
N LEU A 103 21.62 6.00 2.92
CA LEU A 103 20.41 6.10 2.13
C LEU A 103 19.20 5.92 3.04
N GLU A 104 18.53 7.03 3.35
CA GLU A 104 17.41 7.06 4.30
C GLU A 104 16.09 6.68 3.62
N CYS A 105 15.45 5.62 4.11
CA CYS A 105 14.23 5.05 3.57
C CYS A 105 12.94 5.52 4.27
N GLY A 106 13.05 6.33 5.34
CA GLY A 106 11.92 6.69 6.19
C GLY A 106 11.22 5.46 6.78
N ASN A 107 9.91 5.34 6.62
CA ASN A 107 9.13 4.15 7.03
C ASN A 107 8.91 3.17 5.86
N SER A 108 9.52 3.40 4.70
CA SER A 108 9.21 2.65 3.49
C SER A 108 9.96 1.33 3.37
N GLY A 109 9.34 0.22 3.77
CA GLY A 109 9.84 -1.11 3.49
C GLY A 109 9.92 -1.43 1.98
N THR A 110 9.17 -0.74 1.14
CA THR A 110 9.26 -0.86 -0.32
C THR A 110 10.56 -0.25 -0.82
N SER A 111 10.86 1.01 -0.44
CA SER A 111 12.13 1.66 -0.80
C SER A 111 13.32 0.79 -0.41
N MET A 112 13.41 0.41 0.86
CA MET A 112 14.54 -0.38 1.36
C MET A 112 14.74 -1.67 0.58
N ARG A 113 13.70 -2.48 0.42
CA ARG A 113 13.83 -3.80 -0.22
C ARG A 113 14.14 -3.71 -1.71
N LEU A 114 13.54 -2.76 -2.43
CA LEU A 114 13.79 -2.60 -3.84
C LEU A 114 15.17 -2.01 -4.12
N PHE A 115 15.60 -1.02 -3.34
CA PHE A 115 16.96 -0.49 -3.47
C PHE A 115 18.02 -1.52 -3.07
N LEU A 116 17.83 -2.33 -2.01
CA LEU A 116 18.73 -3.45 -1.71
C LEU A 116 18.88 -4.39 -2.91
N GLY A 117 17.75 -4.70 -3.60
CA GLY A 117 17.77 -5.48 -4.83
C GLY A 117 18.57 -4.81 -5.95
N LEU A 118 18.33 -3.55 -6.24
CA LEU A 118 19.04 -2.81 -7.28
C LEU A 118 20.54 -2.72 -6.96
N LEU A 119 20.87 -2.31 -5.75
CA LEU A 119 22.25 -1.98 -5.35
C LEU A 119 23.14 -3.22 -5.18
N CYS A 120 22.55 -4.39 -4.87
CA CYS A 120 23.33 -5.62 -4.82
C CYS A 120 23.86 -6.05 -6.19
N GLY A 121 23.22 -5.62 -7.29
CA GLY A 121 23.66 -5.87 -8.67
C GLY A 121 24.60 -4.78 -9.24
N ILE A 122 25.02 -3.81 -8.43
CA ILE A 122 25.87 -2.67 -8.82
C ILE A 122 27.17 -2.71 -8.00
N ASP A 123 28.31 -2.60 -8.67
CA ASP A 123 29.60 -2.55 -7.99
C ASP A 123 29.69 -1.30 -7.12
N GLY A 124 29.88 -1.49 -5.79
CA GLY A 124 29.92 -0.42 -4.82
C GLY A 124 29.51 -0.84 -3.41
N PHE A 125 29.64 0.10 -2.48
CA PHE A 125 29.24 -0.05 -1.08
C PHE A 125 28.10 0.93 -0.73
N PHE A 126 27.01 0.39 -0.20
CA PHE A 126 25.82 1.16 0.10
C PHE A 126 25.29 0.80 1.48
N THR A 127 24.83 1.80 2.23
CA THR A 127 24.18 1.60 3.54
C THR A 127 22.78 2.20 3.50
N LEU A 128 21.79 1.40 3.89
CA LEU A 128 20.39 1.82 3.96
C LEU A 128 19.92 1.79 5.40
N SER A 129 19.17 2.81 5.80
CA SER A 129 18.50 2.90 7.09
C SER A 129 17.08 3.42 6.93
N GLY A 130 16.33 3.38 7.99
CA GLY A 130 15.01 3.98 8.05
C GLY A 130 14.67 4.45 9.45
N ASP A 131 13.41 4.79 9.68
CA ASP A 131 12.94 5.18 10.99
C ASP A 131 12.96 3.99 11.98
N ARG A 132 12.63 4.29 13.25
CA ARG A 132 12.60 3.29 14.32
C ARG A 132 11.69 2.08 14.00
N TYR A 133 10.62 2.28 13.24
CA TYR A 133 9.68 1.22 12.90
C TYR A 133 10.20 0.36 11.73
N LEU A 134 10.72 0.99 10.68
CA LEU A 134 11.30 0.28 9.55
C LEU A 134 12.54 -0.52 9.97
N ASN A 135 13.36 0.03 10.86
CA ASN A 135 14.59 -0.62 11.34
C ASN A 135 14.33 -1.89 12.18
N GLU A 136 13.11 -2.10 12.66
CA GLU A 136 12.71 -3.34 13.33
C GLU A 136 12.05 -4.37 12.38
N ARG A 137 11.76 -3.99 11.13
CA ARG A 137 11.13 -4.90 10.16
C ARG A 137 12.14 -5.91 9.61
N PRO A 138 11.74 -7.19 9.38
CA PRO A 138 12.64 -8.22 8.88
C PRO A 138 13.04 -7.97 7.42
N MET A 139 14.35 -8.03 7.14
CA MET A 139 14.93 -7.86 5.80
C MET A 139 15.54 -9.14 5.23
N ARG A 140 15.73 -10.21 6.04
CA ARG A 140 16.26 -11.50 5.58
C ARG A 140 15.53 -12.05 4.38
N ARG A 141 14.21 -11.84 4.29
CA ARG A 141 13.42 -12.27 3.13
C ARG A 141 13.93 -11.76 1.77
N VAL A 142 14.70 -10.66 1.76
CA VAL A 142 15.35 -10.11 0.57
C VAL A 142 16.86 -10.33 0.62
N CYS A 143 17.49 -10.13 1.78
CA CYS A 143 18.94 -10.24 1.92
C CYS A 143 19.44 -11.69 1.76
N ASP A 144 18.75 -12.69 2.35
CA ASP A 144 19.18 -14.09 2.26
C ASP A 144 19.18 -14.62 0.82
N PRO A 145 18.09 -14.47 0.02
CA PRO A 145 18.11 -14.84 -1.39
C PRO A 145 19.24 -14.17 -2.18
N LEU A 146 19.44 -12.87 -1.98
CA LEU A 146 20.48 -12.12 -2.70
C LEU A 146 21.89 -12.50 -2.22
N SER A 147 22.07 -12.83 -0.94
CA SER A 147 23.34 -13.33 -0.41
C SER A 147 23.70 -14.69 -1.02
N ALA A 148 22.71 -15.58 -1.18
CA ALA A 148 22.92 -16.88 -1.85
C ALA A 148 23.38 -16.71 -3.32
N LEU A 149 23.07 -15.56 -3.95
CA LEU A 149 23.52 -15.19 -5.30
C LEU A 149 24.89 -14.50 -5.31
N GLY A 150 25.52 -14.35 -4.15
CA GLY A 150 26.88 -13.84 -3.99
C GLY A 150 26.99 -12.34 -3.68
N ALA A 151 25.91 -11.64 -3.43
CA ALA A 151 25.96 -10.30 -2.82
C ALA A 151 26.37 -10.42 -1.33
N LYS A 152 27.04 -9.38 -0.80
CA LYS A 152 27.44 -9.36 0.61
C LYS A 152 26.59 -8.34 1.35
N PHE A 153 25.84 -8.81 2.33
CA PHE A 153 25.05 -8.01 3.23
C PHE A 153 25.59 -8.10 4.65
N ASP A 154 25.51 -7.00 5.39
CA ASP A 154 25.74 -6.92 6.81
C ASP A 154 24.75 -5.94 7.45
N GLY A 155 24.50 -6.09 8.74
CA GLY A 155 23.58 -5.23 9.46
C GLY A 155 23.20 -5.80 10.83
N ARG A 156 22.29 -5.12 11.52
CA ARG A 156 21.78 -5.56 12.82
C ARG A 156 21.11 -6.94 12.69
N ASP A 157 21.21 -7.73 13.77
CA ASP A 157 20.64 -9.08 13.84
C ASP A 157 21.08 -9.97 12.65
N GLY A 158 22.41 -9.92 12.32
CA GLY A 158 23.00 -10.67 11.22
C GLY A 158 22.40 -10.31 9.85
N GLY A 159 22.15 -9.02 9.58
CA GLY A 159 21.56 -8.54 8.32
C GLY A 159 20.04 -8.66 8.24
N ASN A 160 19.36 -9.00 9.35
CA ASN A 160 17.91 -9.09 9.37
C ASN A 160 17.23 -7.74 9.62
N LYS A 161 17.91 -6.79 10.27
CA LYS A 161 17.38 -5.50 10.64
C LYS A 161 18.29 -4.38 10.19
N ALA A 162 17.68 -3.27 9.78
CA ALA A 162 18.43 -2.08 9.38
C ALA A 162 19.07 -1.36 10.60
N PRO A 163 20.16 -0.57 10.42
CA PRO A 163 20.82 -0.30 9.13
C PRO A 163 21.41 -1.53 8.48
N ILE A 164 21.30 -1.61 7.13
CA ILE A 164 21.85 -2.70 6.32
C ILE A 164 22.87 -2.14 5.34
N CYS A 165 24.05 -2.76 5.34
CA CYS A 165 25.09 -2.51 4.35
C CYS A 165 25.01 -3.55 3.25
N VAL A 166 25.22 -3.16 2.01
CA VAL A 166 25.38 -4.05 0.88
C VAL A 166 26.64 -3.69 0.10
N ARG A 167 27.47 -4.69 -0.15
CA ARG A 167 28.53 -4.61 -1.15
C ARG A 167 28.06 -5.35 -2.37
N GLY A 168 27.66 -4.53 -3.35
CA GLY A 168 27.11 -5.02 -4.60
C GLY A 168 28.19 -5.45 -5.58
N LYS A 169 27.79 -6.25 -6.55
CA LYS A 169 28.60 -6.65 -7.69
C LYS A 169 27.71 -7.08 -8.85
N LYS A 170 28.25 -7.10 -10.06
CA LYS A 170 27.57 -7.71 -11.20
C LYS A 170 27.31 -9.19 -10.90
N LEU A 171 26.05 -9.63 -11.01
CA LEU A 171 25.64 -11.01 -10.75
C LEU A 171 25.70 -11.84 -12.05
N ASP A 172 26.07 -13.12 -11.90
CA ASP A 172 25.93 -14.10 -12.96
C ASP A 172 24.45 -14.44 -13.18
N PHE A 173 24.15 -15.20 -14.24
CA PHE A 173 22.80 -15.73 -14.43
C PHE A 173 22.43 -16.62 -13.25
N PHE A 174 21.22 -16.45 -12.73
CA PHE A 174 20.74 -17.27 -11.62
C PHE A 174 19.30 -17.75 -11.83
N LYS A 175 18.97 -18.83 -11.14
CA LYS A 175 17.60 -19.31 -10.97
C LYS A 175 17.23 -19.23 -9.51
N PHE A 176 15.98 -18.82 -9.25
CA PHE A 176 15.47 -18.73 -7.89
C PHE A 176 13.98 -19.13 -7.83
N ASP A 177 13.70 -20.17 -7.05
CA ASP A 177 12.35 -20.64 -6.78
C ASP A 177 11.90 -20.08 -5.43
N SER A 178 11.05 -19.05 -5.47
CA SER A 178 10.55 -18.39 -4.25
C SER A 178 9.59 -19.32 -3.51
N GLN A 179 9.77 -19.43 -2.20
CA GLN A 179 8.88 -20.21 -1.35
C GLN A 179 7.63 -19.41 -0.93
N ILE A 180 7.63 -18.09 -1.19
CA ILE A 180 6.53 -17.19 -0.85
C ILE A 180 6.20 -16.26 -2.01
N SER A 181 4.93 -15.92 -2.16
CA SER A 181 4.45 -14.97 -3.16
C SER A 181 4.62 -13.54 -2.65
N SER A 182 5.68 -12.87 -3.08
CA SER A 182 5.99 -11.50 -2.66
C SER A 182 6.51 -10.66 -3.80
N ALA A 183 5.72 -9.65 -4.18
CA ALA A 183 6.12 -8.69 -5.21
C ALA A 183 7.42 -7.94 -4.86
N GLN A 184 7.72 -7.74 -3.57
CA GLN A 184 8.95 -7.05 -3.14
C GLN A 184 10.18 -7.93 -3.35
N ILE A 185 10.11 -9.23 -2.99
CA ILE A 185 11.20 -10.19 -3.22
C ILE A 185 11.41 -10.36 -4.73
N LYS A 186 10.35 -10.64 -5.46
CA LYS A 186 10.38 -10.76 -6.92
C LYS A 186 11.02 -9.55 -7.57
N THR A 187 10.57 -8.34 -7.22
CA THR A 187 11.14 -7.09 -7.74
C THR A 187 12.62 -6.94 -7.38
N ALA A 188 12.99 -7.21 -6.13
CA ALA A 188 14.40 -7.12 -5.70
C ALA A 188 15.31 -8.05 -6.52
N LEU A 189 14.88 -9.30 -6.75
CA LEU A 189 15.62 -10.27 -7.57
C LEU A 189 15.73 -9.83 -9.05
N ILE A 190 14.63 -9.31 -9.64
CA ILE A 190 14.66 -8.78 -11.01
C ILE A 190 15.63 -7.60 -11.11
N LEU A 191 15.59 -6.67 -10.14
CA LEU A 191 16.49 -5.52 -10.10
C LEU A 191 17.95 -5.92 -9.88
N ALA A 192 18.21 -6.92 -9.05
CA ALA A 192 19.53 -7.47 -8.84
C ALA A 192 20.15 -8.03 -10.13
N ALA A 193 19.32 -8.66 -10.98
CA ALA A 193 19.72 -9.16 -12.28
C ALA A 193 19.86 -8.07 -13.36
N ILE A 194 19.42 -6.82 -13.09
CA ILE A 194 19.22 -5.82 -14.15
C ILE A 194 20.53 -5.46 -14.88
N ASN A 195 21.63 -5.40 -14.17
CA ASN A 195 22.97 -5.13 -14.73
C ASN A 195 23.80 -6.41 -14.90
N GLY A 196 23.23 -7.57 -14.56
CA GLY A 196 23.85 -8.88 -14.58
C GLY A 196 23.57 -9.67 -15.86
N ASN A 197 23.77 -10.97 -15.77
CA ASN A 197 23.60 -11.92 -16.86
C ASN A 197 22.15 -12.46 -16.97
N GLY A 198 21.19 -11.82 -16.31
CA GLY A 198 19.76 -12.20 -16.33
C GLY A 198 19.38 -13.16 -15.19
N CYS A 199 18.11 -13.57 -15.18
CA CYS A 199 17.59 -14.47 -14.18
C CYS A 199 16.37 -15.27 -14.67
N GLU A 200 16.08 -16.34 -13.94
CA GLU A 200 14.83 -17.10 -14.00
C GLU A 200 14.27 -17.18 -12.59
N ILE A 201 13.06 -16.69 -12.38
CA ILE A 201 12.42 -16.61 -11.06
C ILE A 201 11.06 -17.27 -11.16
N SER A 202 10.71 -18.11 -10.19
CA SER A 202 9.34 -18.61 -10.02
C SER A 202 8.77 -18.22 -8.66
N GLU A 203 7.44 -18.15 -8.57
CA GLU A 203 6.72 -17.90 -7.32
C GLU A 203 5.56 -18.91 -7.17
N PRO A 204 5.16 -19.29 -5.93
CA PRO A 204 4.15 -20.32 -5.72
C PRO A 204 2.73 -19.88 -6.13
N SER A 205 2.45 -18.58 -6.09
CA SER A 205 1.24 -17.97 -6.64
C SER A 205 1.55 -16.56 -7.13
N LEU A 206 0.77 -16.03 -8.06
CA LEU A 206 1.02 -14.71 -8.64
C LEU A 206 0.94 -13.62 -7.57
N SER A 207 2.04 -12.90 -7.37
CA SER A 207 2.07 -11.65 -6.61
C SER A 207 1.81 -10.45 -7.53
N ARG A 208 1.75 -9.21 -6.97
CA ARG A 208 1.59 -7.98 -7.77
C ARG A 208 2.66 -7.90 -8.86
N ASP A 209 2.26 -7.52 -10.08
CA ASP A 209 3.05 -7.62 -11.31
C ASP A 209 3.44 -6.26 -11.95
N HIS A 210 3.40 -5.18 -11.17
CA HIS A 210 3.78 -3.84 -11.63
C HIS A 210 5.18 -3.78 -12.22
N THR A 211 6.15 -4.49 -11.60
CA THR A 211 7.54 -4.51 -12.02
C THR A 211 7.68 -5.06 -13.42
N GLU A 212 7.05 -6.20 -13.68
CA GLU A 212 7.08 -6.87 -14.96
C GLU A 212 6.47 -5.97 -16.05
N LYS A 213 5.28 -5.42 -15.82
CA LYS A 213 4.58 -4.57 -16.77
C LYS A 213 5.37 -3.29 -17.08
N MET A 214 5.88 -2.62 -16.05
CA MET A 214 6.66 -1.38 -16.24
C MET A 214 7.99 -1.65 -16.96
N LEU A 215 8.74 -2.70 -16.57
CA LEU A 215 10.01 -3.03 -17.19
C LEU A 215 9.83 -3.47 -18.66
N VAL A 216 8.81 -4.27 -18.98
CA VAL A 216 8.46 -4.62 -20.36
C VAL A 216 8.10 -3.37 -21.15
N GLY A 217 7.31 -2.46 -20.59
CA GLY A 217 6.98 -1.17 -21.22
C GLY A 217 8.19 -0.28 -21.47
N MET A 218 9.21 -0.35 -20.60
CA MET A 218 10.51 0.31 -20.78
C MET A 218 11.43 -0.41 -21.78
N GLY A 219 11.00 -1.55 -22.32
CA GLY A 219 11.75 -2.32 -23.31
C GLY A 219 12.75 -3.32 -22.72
N ALA A 220 12.57 -3.73 -21.48
CA ALA A 220 13.35 -4.85 -20.92
C ALA A 220 12.97 -6.17 -21.62
N ASP A 221 13.96 -6.99 -21.93
CA ASP A 221 13.73 -8.37 -22.40
C ASP A 221 13.37 -9.24 -21.19
N LEU A 222 12.09 -9.18 -20.83
CA LEU A 222 11.50 -9.89 -19.71
C LEU A 222 10.27 -10.64 -20.18
N LYS A 223 10.26 -11.95 -20.00
CA LYS A 223 9.15 -12.83 -20.36
C LYS A 223 8.48 -13.36 -19.09
N VAL A 224 7.16 -13.31 -19.08
CA VAL A 224 6.32 -13.86 -18.01
C VAL A 224 5.52 -15.01 -18.59
N ASP A 225 5.71 -16.20 -18.04
CA ASP A 225 4.98 -17.43 -18.40
C ASP A 225 4.37 -18.01 -17.12
N GLY A 226 3.10 -17.72 -16.89
CA GLY A 226 2.40 -18.09 -15.67
C GLY A 226 3.08 -17.50 -14.43
N LEU A 227 3.64 -18.37 -13.59
CA LEU A 227 4.35 -18.02 -12.35
C LEU A 227 5.86 -17.86 -12.52
N LYS A 228 6.35 -18.05 -13.76
CA LYS A 228 7.77 -17.99 -14.09
C LYS A 228 8.11 -16.71 -14.83
N ILE A 229 9.15 -16.05 -14.40
CA ILE A 229 9.70 -14.84 -15.00
C ILE A 229 11.12 -15.13 -15.45
N THR A 230 11.38 -14.86 -16.73
CA THR A 230 12.72 -14.99 -17.30
C THR A 230 13.17 -13.63 -17.80
N ARG A 231 14.35 -13.22 -17.41
CA ARG A 231 14.98 -11.98 -17.88
C ARG A 231 16.31 -12.29 -18.54
N ALA A 232 16.44 -11.88 -19.79
CA ALA A 232 17.70 -11.97 -20.53
C ALA A 232 18.73 -10.90 -20.05
N PRO A 233 20.02 -11.08 -20.30
CA PRO A 233 21.05 -10.08 -20.04
C PRO A 233 20.69 -8.73 -20.68
N ARG A 234 20.96 -7.64 -19.97
CA ARG A 234 20.70 -6.29 -20.50
C ARG A 234 21.69 -5.94 -21.61
N THR A 235 21.19 -5.60 -22.77
CA THR A 235 22.01 -5.24 -23.93
C THR A 235 22.03 -3.73 -24.21
N MET A 236 21.03 -2.98 -23.73
CA MET A 236 20.87 -1.54 -23.97
C MET A 236 20.24 -0.84 -22.75
N PRO A 237 20.41 0.51 -22.59
CA PRO A 237 19.63 1.28 -21.62
C PRO A 237 18.13 1.12 -21.86
N LEU A 238 17.34 1.08 -20.78
CA LEU A 238 15.89 1.02 -20.90
C LEU A 238 15.34 2.39 -21.35
N LYS A 239 14.16 2.40 -21.97
CA LYS A 239 13.45 3.64 -22.32
C LYS A 239 13.14 4.44 -21.07
N PRO A 240 13.17 5.78 -21.11
CA PRO A 240 12.76 6.62 -20.00
C PRO A 240 11.26 6.44 -19.71
N LEU A 241 10.88 6.69 -18.47
CA LEU A 241 9.48 6.72 -18.08
C LEU A 241 8.86 8.06 -18.47
N ASN A 242 7.77 8.00 -19.24
CA ASN A 242 6.91 9.14 -19.53
C ASN A 242 5.47 8.70 -19.25
N LEU A 243 5.00 8.94 -18.04
CA LEU A 243 3.69 8.44 -17.63
C LEU A 243 3.03 9.37 -16.60
N ARG A 244 1.71 9.25 -16.49
CA ARG A 244 0.93 9.77 -15.37
C ARG A 244 0.66 8.62 -14.40
N VAL A 245 1.04 8.77 -13.13
CA VAL A 245 0.75 7.77 -12.10
C VAL A 245 -0.75 7.75 -11.83
N PRO A 246 -1.43 6.60 -11.95
CA PRO A 246 -2.86 6.49 -11.64
C PRO A 246 -3.13 6.61 -10.15
N ALA A 247 -4.39 6.81 -9.77
CA ALA A 247 -4.84 6.75 -8.39
C ALA A 247 -4.64 5.35 -7.80
N ASP A 248 -4.21 5.30 -6.54
CA ASP A 248 -3.92 4.05 -5.81
C ASP A 248 -5.21 3.30 -5.46
N PRO A 249 -5.41 2.08 -5.97
CA PRO A 249 -6.60 1.29 -5.66
C PRO A 249 -6.71 0.94 -4.17
N SER A 250 -5.60 0.81 -3.45
CA SER A 250 -5.62 0.58 -2.00
C SER A 250 -6.15 1.81 -1.25
N SER A 251 -5.75 3.02 -1.67
CA SER A 251 -6.26 4.28 -1.11
C SER A 251 -7.73 4.50 -1.48
N ALA A 252 -8.10 4.23 -2.73
CA ALA A 252 -9.47 4.30 -3.22
C ALA A 252 -10.40 3.33 -2.49
N PHE A 253 -9.90 2.18 -2.05
CA PHE A 253 -10.69 1.14 -1.41
C PHE A 253 -11.33 1.58 -0.09
N PHE A 254 -10.73 2.49 0.65
CA PHE A 254 -11.35 3.05 1.86
C PHE A 254 -12.68 3.75 1.54
N PHE A 255 -12.73 4.53 0.46
CA PHE A 255 -13.96 5.19 0.01
C PHE A 255 -14.95 4.21 -0.61
N ALA A 256 -14.46 3.13 -1.25
CA ALA A 256 -15.32 2.05 -1.72
C ALA A 256 -16.05 1.38 -0.55
N VAL A 257 -15.33 1.07 0.54
CA VAL A 257 -15.92 0.53 1.77
C VAL A 257 -16.88 1.53 2.39
N ALA A 258 -16.52 2.82 2.47
CA ALA A 258 -17.43 3.86 2.97
C ALA A 258 -18.75 3.89 2.20
N ALA A 259 -18.69 3.88 0.85
CA ALA A 259 -19.90 3.85 0.01
C ALA A 259 -20.70 2.55 0.19
N ALA A 260 -20.03 1.42 0.42
CA ALA A 260 -20.68 0.11 0.59
C ALA A 260 -21.41 -0.03 1.94
N ILE A 261 -20.93 0.65 3.01
CA ILE A 261 -21.49 0.52 4.37
C ILE A 261 -22.47 1.61 4.78
N ILE A 262 -22.48 2.76 4.08
CA ILE A 262 -23.39 3.89 4.37
C ILE A 262 -24.62 3.82 3.45
N PRO A 263 -25.83 3.66 4.00
CA PRO A 263 -27.06 3.51 3.21
C PRO A 263 -27.28 4.62 2.18
N GLY A 264 -27.71 4.24 0.97
CA GLY A 264 -28.01 5.18 -0.13
C GLY A 264 -26.81 5.77 -0.83
N SER A 265 -25.57 5.41 -0.44
CA SER A 265 -24.36 5.98 -1.04
C SER A 265 -24.06 5.44 -2.43
N LYS A 266 -23.48 6.34 -3.26
CA LYS A 266 -22.92 6.01 -4.58
C LYS A 266 -21.72 6.92 -4.86
N LEU A 267 -20.54 6.34 -4.97
CA LEU A 267 -19.30 7.06 -5.31
C LEU A 267 -18.70 6.53 -6.62
N VAL A 268 -18.14 7.44 -7.39
CA VAL A 268 -17.30 7.13 -8.56
C VAL A 268 -15.87 7.53 -8.22
N LEU A 269 -14.99 6.54 -8.16
CA LEU A 269 -13.55 6.71 -7.89
C LEU A 269 -12.84 6.82 -9.23
N LYS A 270 -12.24 7.97 -9.52
CA LYS A 270 -11.66 8.31 -10.83
C LYS A 270 -10.20 7.92 -10.95
N ASP A 271 -9.77 7.66 -12.19
CA ASP A 271 -8.38 7.42 -12.59
C ASP A 271 -7.67 6.30 -11.81
N VAL A 272 -8.42 5.33 -11.28
CA VAL A 272 -7.90 4.25 -10.44
C VAL A 272 -7.21 3.19 -11.29
N LEU A 273 -6.07 2.69 -10.81
CA LEU A 273 -5.38 1.57 -11.41
C LEU A 273 -6.23 0.30 -11.33
N LEU A 274 -6.56 -0.28 -12.49
CA LEU A 274 -7.42 -1.48 -12.63
C LEU A 274 -6.60 -2.76 -12.88
N ASN A 275 -5.46 -2.90 -12.22
CA ASN A 275 -4.68 -4.12 -12.27
C ASN A 275 -5.39 -5.24 -11.50
N LYS A 276 -5.54 -6.41 -12.12
CA LYS A 276 -6.19 -7.58 -11.51
C LYS A 276 -5.61 -7.93 -10.13
N THR A 277 -4.28 -7.80 -9.97
CA THR A 277 -3.60 -8.10 -8.70
C THR A 277 -3.75 -7.00 -7.64
N ARG A 278 -4.55 -5.95 -7.92
CA ARG A 278 -4.78 -4.81 -7.03
C ARG A 278 -6.25 -4.54 -6.74
N ILE A 279 -7.16 -5.17 -7.49
CA ILE A 279 -8.62 -4.96 -7.33
C ILE A 279 -9.33 -6.15 -6.67
N GLU A 280 -8.61 -7.14 -6.17
CA GLU A 280 -9.22 -8.34 -5.54
C GLU A 280 -10.11 -7.96 -4.33
N ALA A 281 -9.72 -6.99 -3.53
CA ALA A 281 -10.54 -6.55 -2.40
C ALA A 281 -11.90 -5.98 -2.85
N TYR A 282 -11.95 -5.32 -4.02
CA TYR A 282 -13.22 -4.86 -4.62
C TYR A 282 -14.07 -6.05 -5.08
N GLU A 283 -13.44 -7.10 -5.63
CA GLU A 283 -14.15 -8.33 -6.00
C GLU A 283 -14.71 -9.05 -4.77
N ILE A 284 -13.97 -9.06 -3.65
CA ILE A 284 -14.48 -9.55 -2.37
C ILE A 284 -15.66 -8.68 -1.90
N LEU A 285 -15.54 -7.35 -1.95
CA LEU A 285 -16.62 -6.44 -1.56
C LEU A 285 -17.86 -6.64 -2.47
N ARG A 286 -17.67 -6.93 -3.75
CA ARG A 286 -18.74 -7.29 -4.69
C ARG A 286 -19.38 -8.65 -4.30
N LYS A 287 -18.60 -9.66 -3.96
CA LYS A 287 -19.08 -10.94 -3.45
C LYS A 287 -19.89 -10.79 -2.16
N MET A 288 -19.56 -9.81 -1.32
CA MET A 288 -20.34 -9.46 -0.13
C MET A 288 -21.68 -8.79 -0.45
N GLY A 289 -21.92 -8.38 -1.70
CA GLY A 289 -23.20 -7.79 -2.14
C GLY A 289 -23.11 -6.33 -2.59
N ALA A 290 -21.99 -5.63 -2.38
CA ALA A 290 -21.82 -4.27 -2.87
C ALA A 290 -21.95 -4.21 -4.41
N LYS A 291 -22.60 -3.17 -4.94
CA LYS A 291 -22.69 -2.94 -6.38
C LYS A 291 -21.43 -2.24 -6.85
N ILE A 292 -20.60 -2.95 -7.61
CA ILE A 292 -19.32 -2.42 -8.11
C ILE A 292 -19.24 -2.59 -9.62
N GLU A 293 -18.95 -1.51 -10.33
CA GLU A 293 -18.78 -1.47 -11.77
C GLU A 293 -17.44 -0.84 -12.13
N TYR A 294 -16.78 -1.35 -13.16
CA TYR A 294 -15.52 -0.81 -13.69
C TYR A 294 -15.73 -0.25 -15.08
N LYS A 295 -15.12 0.89 -15.36
CA LYS A 295 -15.06 1.49 -16.69
C LYS A 295 -13.62 1.84 -17.00
N ILE A 296 -13.01 1.13 -17.96
CA ILE A 296 -11.65 1.43 -18.44
C ILE A 296 -11.69 2.74 -19.22
N THR A 297 -10.82 3.68 -18.87
CA THR A 297 -10.71 5.00 -19.53
C THR A 297 -9.42 5.14 -20.33
N SER A 298 -8.34 4.46 -19.91
CA SER A 298 -7.05 4.48 -20.58
C SER A 298 -6.22 3.26 -20.23
N GLU A 299 -5.11 3.07 -20.97
CA GLU A 299 -4.10 2.05 -20.69
C GLU A 299 -2.73 2.63 -20.97
N GLN A 300 -1.84 2.58 -19.95
CA GLN A 300 -0.46 3.03 -20.04
C GLN A 300 0.41 2.10 -19.19
N TYR A 301 1.01 1.10 -19.67
CA TYR A 301 1.57 -0.07 -18.99
C TYR A 301 0.49 -0.95 -18.32
N GLU A 302 -0.52 -0.34 -17.70
CA GLU A 302 -1.61 -1.01 -16.98
C GLU A 302 -2.94 -0.29 -17.26
N LYS A 303 -4.05 -0.99 -17.08
CA LYS A 303 -5.40 -0.42 -17.27
C LYS A 303 -5.72 0.57 -16.16
N ILE A 304 -6.29 1.70 -16.54
CA ILE A 304 -6.72 2.78 -15.66
C ILE A 304 -8.21 3.05 -15.94
N GLY A 305 -8.97 3.39 -14.91
CA GLY A 305 -10.38 3.65 -15.12
C GLY A 305 -11.12 4.17 -13.90
N GLU A 306 -12.42 4.03 -13.97
CA GLU A 306 -13.36 4.43 -12.93
C GLU A 306 -13.88 3.20 -12.20
N ILE A 307 -14.03 3.31 -10.87
CA ILE A 307 -14.71 2.32 -10.04
C ILE A 307 -15.95 2.98 -9.46
N CYS A 308 -17.13 2.53 -9.91
CA CYS A 308 -18.40 2.96 -9.34
C CYS A 308 -18.80 1.99 -8.23
N VAL A 309 -19.01 2.49 -7.01
CA VAL A 309 -19.46 1.70 -5.87
C VAL A 309 -20.76 2.26 -5.33
N SER A 310 -21.78 1.41 -5.20
CA SER A 310 -23.06 1.78 -4.60
C SER A 310 -23.40 0.87 -3.44
N TYR A 311 -24.05 1.45 -2.43
CA TYR A 311 -24.56 0.73 -1.27
C TYR A 311 -25.46 -0.45 -1.68
N ALA A 312 -25.28 -1.56 -0.98
CA ALA A 312 -26.25 -2.65 -0.87
C ALA A 312 -26.01 -3.36 0.48
N PRO A 313 -26.99 -4.07 1.04
CA PRO A 313 -26.79 -4.89 2.22
C PRO A 313 -25.65 -5.88 1.98
N LEU A 314 -24.67 -5.89 2.91
CA LEU A 314 -23.51 -6.77 2.82
C LEU A 314 -23.77 -8.09 3.53
N HIS A 315 -23.29 -9.18 2.94
CA HIS A 315 -23.32 -10.53 3.51
C HIS A 315 -21.92 -11.02 3.83
N ALA A 316 -21.83 -11.94 4.77
CA ALA A 316 -20.58 -12.56 5.16
C ALA A 316 -19.94 -13.38 4.04
N VAL A 317 -18.60 -13.43 4.06
CA VAL A 317 -17.78 -14.20 3.11
C VAL A 317 -16.59 -14.84 3.80
N ASP A 318 -16.12 -15.95 3.25
CA ASP A 318 -14.83 -16.54 3.59
C ASP A 318 -13.81 -16.21 2.51
N VAL A 319 -12.64 -15.68 2.95
CA VAL A 319 -11.56 -15.22 2.07
C VAL A 319 -10.28 -15.95 2.44
N SER A 320 -9.78 -16.76 1.50
CA SER A 320 -8.52 -17.52 1.66
C SER A 320 -7.69 -17.57 0.37
N GLU A 321 -8.22 -17.04 -0.74
CA GLU A 321 -7.56 -17.02 -2.02
C GLU A 321 -7.02 -15.64 -2.35
N ASN A 322 -6.00 -15.57 -3.21
CA ASN A 322 -5.41 -14.33 -3.71
C ASN A 322 -4.97 -13.33 -2.62
N ILE A 323 -4.66 -13.83 -1.43
CA ILE A 323 -4.30 -12.99 -0.28
C ILE A 323 -3.18 -11.98 -0.58
N PRO A 324 -2.11 -12.31 -1.33
CA PRO A 324 -1.09 -11.33 -1.71
C PRO A 324 -1.62 -10.12 -2.49
N TRP A 325 -2.80 -10.25 -3.15
CA TRP A 325 -3.41 -9.18 -3.96
C TRP A 325 -4.22 -8.19 -3.13
N LEU A 326 -4.68 -8.61 -1.94
CA LEU A 326 -5.55 -7.81 -1.07
C LEU A 326 -4.97 -7.55 0.33
N ILE A 327 -3.73 -7.95 0.58
CA ILE A 327 -3.11 -7.90 1.91
C ILE A 327 -3.11 -6.47 2.51
N ASP A 328 -2.99 -5.46 1.68
CA ASP A 328 -3.00 -4.08 2.11
C ASP A 328 -4.40 -3.52 2.34
N GLU A 329 -5.42 -4.11 1.74
CA GLU A 329 -6.84 -3.77 1.87
C GLU A 329 -7.53 -4.53 3.01
N ALA A 330 -6.88 -5.56 3.58
CA ALA A 330 -7.44 -6.39 4.65
C ALA A 330 -7.98 -5.59 5.86
N PRO A 331 -7.35 -4.51 6.35
CA PRO A 331 -7.92 -3.68 7.42
C PRO A 331 -9.26 -3.03 7.02
N ALA A 332 -9.37 -2.50 5.81
CA ALA A 332 -10.62 -1.92 5.31
C ALA A 332 -11.69 -2.99 5.04
N LEU A 333 -11.30 -4.19 4.57
CA LEU A 333 -12.19 -5.34 4.47
C LEU A 333 -12.74 -5.77 5.84
N ALA A 334 -11.94 -5.71 6.90
CA ALA A 334 -12.40 -5.99 8.26
C ALA A 334 -13.54 -5.02 8.69
N VAL A 335 -13.50 -3.76 8.22
CA VAL A 335 -14.60 -2.80 8.42
C VAL A 335 -15.85 -3.23 7.64
N ALA A 336 -15.71 -3.68 6.39
CA ALA A 336 -16.84 -4.20 5.63
C ALA A 336 -17.42 -5.47 6.29
N PHE A 337 -16.58 -6.40 6.77
CA PHE A 337 -17.01 -7.59 7.52
C PHE A 337 -17.79 -7.21 8.80
N ALA A 338 -17.33 -6.17 9.49
CA ALA A 338 -18.00 -5.67 10.69
C ALA A 338 -19.41 -5.10 10.43
N CYS A 339 -19.70 -4.73 9.18
CA CYS A 339 -20.99 -4.18 8.73
C CYS A 339 -21.84 -5.19 7.91
N ALA A 340 -21.37 -6.42 7.74
CA ALA A 340 -22.04 -7.46 6.97
C ALA A 340 -22.98 -8.31 7.85
N ASP A 341 -24.00 -8.91 7.25
CA ASP A 341 -24.82 -9.93 7.93
C ASP A 341 -24.07 -11.27 7.94
N GLY A 342 -23.95 -11.88 9.15
CA GLY A 342 -23.26 -13.14 9.36
C GLY A 342 -21.82 -13.01 9.83
N THR A 343 -21.04 -14.06 9.63
CA THR A 343 -19.65 -14.16 10.13
C THR A 343 -18.71 -14.37 8.95
N SER A 344 -17.85 -13.38 8.72
CA SER A 344 -16.79 -13.43 7.71
C SER A 344 -15.48 -13.91 8.28
N VAL A 345 -14.66 -14.57 7.46
CA VAL A 345 -13.34 -15.09 7.84
C VAL A 345 -12.30 -14.69 6.79
N LEU A 346 -11.16 -14.19 7.24
CA LEU A 346 -9.95 -14.03 6.43
C LEU A 346 -8.89 -15.00 6.93
N ARG A 347 -8.27 -15.78 6.03
CA ARG A 347 -7.15 -16.68 6.31
C ARG A 347 -6.01 -16.51 5.31
N GLY A 348 -4.84 -17.11 5.62
CA GLY A 348 -3.67 -17.04 4.75
C GLY A 348 -2.95 -15.68 4.77
N ALA A 349 -3.31 -14.79 5.71
CA ALA A 349 -2.84 -13.41 5.78
C ALA A 349 -1.82 -13.17 6.91
N SER A 350 -0.99 -14.17 7.26
CA SER A 350 0.03 -14.07 8.33
C SER A 350 1.00 -12.88 8.13
N GLU A 351 1.22 -12.44 6.89
CA GLU A 351 1.98 -11.25 6.55
C GLU A 351 1.47 -9.96 7.24
N LEU A 352 0.18 -9.90 7.63
CA LEU A 352 -0.38 -8.76 8.36
C LEU A 352 0.25 -8.56 9.74
N ARG A 353 0.82 -9.61 10.33
CA ARG A 353 1.46 -9.53 11.66
C ARG A 353 2.81 -8.84 11.66
N VAL A 354 3.45 -8.75 10.50
CA VAL A 354 4.82 -8.20 10.31
C VAL A 354 4.84 -6.97 9.39
N LYS A 355 3.71 -6.28 9.27
CA LYS A 355 3.61 -4.99 8.57
C LYS A 355 4.11 -3.85 9.48
N GLU A 356 3.60 -2.65 9.36
CA GLU A 356 3.91 -1.49 10.21
C GLU A 356 3.61 -1.78 11.68
N CYS A 357 2.57 -2.58 11.91
CA CYS A 357 2.20 -3.18 13.21
C CYS A 357 1.61 -4.58 12.99
N ASP A 358 1.23 -5.28 14.05
CA ASP A 358 0.39 -6.49 13.96
C ASP A 358 -1.06 -6.06 13.61
N ARG A 359 -1.33 -5.94 12.28
CA ARG A 359 -2.64 -5.49 11.77
C ARG A 359 -3.79 -6.40 12.18
N ILE A 360 -3.56 -7.72 12.36
CA ILE A 360 -4.59 -8.66 12.83
C ILE A 360 -5.01 -8.27 14.25
N LYS A 361 -4.04 -8.12 15.15
CA LYS A 361 -4.27 -7.75 16.55
C LYS A 361 -5.00 -6.41 16.66
N PHE A 362 -4.45 -5.35 16.06
CA PHE A 362 -5.00 -4.00 16.20
C PHE A 362 -6.40 -3.86 15.61
N MET A 363 -6.68 -4.53 14.47
CA MET A 363 -8.04 -4.54 13.91
C MET A 363 -9.02 -5.26 14.83
N VAL A 364 -8.67 -6.44 15.34
CA VAL A 364 -9.55 -7.21 16.24
C VAL A 364 -9.79 -6.48 17.55
N GLU A 365 -8.74 -5.93 18.18
CA GLU A 365 -8.87 -5.14 19.42
C GLU A 365 -9.73 -3.88 19.20
N GLY A 366 -9.51 -3.16 18.10
CA GLY A 366 -10.28 -1.98 17.76
C GLY A 366 -11.76 -2.29 17.50
N LEU A 367 -12.08 -3.33 16.72
CA LEU A 367 -13.46 -3.74 16.43
C LEU A 367 -14.21 -4.16 17.69
N ARG A 368 -13.54 -4.83 18.64
CA ARG A 368 -14.15 -5.20 19.94
C ARG A 368 -14.61 -3.99 20.74
N LYS A 369 -13.94 -2.83 20.64
CA LYS A 369 -14.37 -1.58 21.29
C LYS A 369 -15.72 -1.05 20.79
N PHE A 370 -16.09 -1.42 19.55
CA PHE A 370 -17.44 -1.17 19.01
C PHE A 370 -18.48 -2.24 19.41
N GLY A 371 -18.10 -3.20 20.28
CA GLY A 371 -18.96 -4.32 20.61
C GLY A 371 -19.14 -5.33 19.46
N ILE A 372 -18.26 -5.29 18.46
CA ILE A 372 -18.25 -6.24 17.32
C ILE A 372 -17.53 -7.51 17.77
N LYS A 373 -18.15 -8.67 17.54
CA LYS A 373 -17.55 -9.97 17.85
C LYS A 373 -16.44 -10.26 16.83
N ALA A 374 -15.19 -10.08 17.24
CA ALA A 374 -14.01 -10.31 16.41
C ALA A 374 -13.01 -11.22 17.17
N CYS A 375 -12.38 -12.14 16.44
CA CYS A 375 -11.37 -13.05 16.95
C CYS A 375 -10.15 -13.07 16.05
N GLU A 376 -8.96 -13.04 16.64
CA GLU A 376 -7.73 -13.32 15.95
C GLU A 376 -7.66 -14.80 15.54
N LEU A 377 -7.11 -15.04 14.37
CA LEU A 377 -6.60 -16.32 13.93
C LEU A 377 -5.07 -16.17 13.79
N GLU A 378 -4.34 -17.26 13.73
CA GLU A 378 -2.89 -17.23 13.54
C GLU A 378 -2.52 -16.44 12.26
N ASP A 379 -3.28 -16.68 11.19
CA ASP A 379 -3.06 -16.16 9.84
C ASP A 379 -4.19 -15.24 9.33
N GLY A 380 -4.97 -14.62 10.23
CA GLY A 380 -6.08 -13.77 9.82
C GLY A 380 -7.02 -13.41 10.96
N PHE A 381 -8.31 -13.22 10.65
CA PHE A 381 -9.32 -12.88 11.64
C PHE A 381 -10.72 -13.40 11.24
N LYS A 382 -11.56 -13.56 12.26
CA LYS A 382 -12.97 -13.91 12.14
C LYS A 382 -13.81 -12.80 12.77
N ILE A 383 -14.77 -12.26 12.00
CA ILE A 383 -15.59 -11.11 12.41
C ILE A 383 -17.06 -11.44 12.16
N THR A 384 -17.89 -11.31 13.20
CA THR A 384 -19.35 -11.37 13.08
C THR A 384 -19.88 -9.95 13.01
N GLY A 385 -20.49 -9.60 11.90
CA GLY A 385 -20.93 -8.25 11.64
C GLY A 385 -22.10 -7.84 12.52
N LYS A 386 -22.21 -6.54 12.77
CA LYS A 386 -23.26 -5.92 13.57
C LYS A 386 -24.27 -5.27 12.65
N THR A 387 -25.36 -5.99 12.35
CA THR A 387 -26.49 -5.48 11.56
C THR A 387 -27.60 -4.99 12.52
N GLU A 388 -28.52 -4.16 12.00
CA GLU A 388 -29.68 -3.70 12.79
C GLU A 388 -30.53 -4.87 13.34
N GLN A 389 -30.61 -5.98 12.60
CA GLN A 389 -31.30 -7.19 13.04
C GLN A 389 -30.61 -7.90 14.20
N ASN A 390 -29.27 -7.87 14.26
CA ASN A 390 -28.49 -8.46 15.35
C ASN A 390 -28.44 -7.55 16.60
N LEU A 391 -28.70 -6.25 16.45
CA LEU A 391 -28.80 -5.32 17.58
C LEU A 391 -30.04 -5.59 18.45
N SER A 392 -31.16 -5.94 17.83
CA SER A 392 -32.40 -6.30 18.56
C SER A 392 -32.28 -7.61 19.37
N ALA A 393 -31.49 -8.56 18.91
CA ALA A 393 -31.24 -9.82 19.61
C ALA A 393 -30.28 -9.69 20.80
N CYS A 394 -29.29 -8.80 20.75
CA CYS A 394 -28.37 -8.49 21.85
C CYS A 394 -29.03 -7.65 22.97
N ALA A 395 -29.96 -6.75 22.64
CA ALA A 395 -30.68 -5.92 23.60
C ALA A 395 -31.62 -6.75 24.51
N GLN A 396 -32.05 -7.93 24.05
CA GLN A 396 -32.88 -8.83 24.84
C GLN A 396 -32.07 -9.72 25.83
N ALA A 397 -30.75 -9.77 25.72
CA ALA A 397 -29.89 -10.67 26.49
C ALA A 397 -29.11 -10.00 27.65
N GLN A 398 -29.07 -8.68 27.77
CA GLN A 398 -28.34 -7.96 28.83
C GLN A 398 -29.14 -6.74 29.31
N ASN A 399 -29.60 -6.83 30.57
CA ASN A 399 -30.20 -5.81 31.43
C ASN A 399 -30.64 -4.45 30.84
N PRO A 400 -31.85 -3.95 31.22
CA PRO A 400 -32.43 -2.74 30.69
C PRO A 400 -31.70 -1.50 31.21
N VAL A 401 -30.89 -0.87 30.41
CA VAL A 401 -30.50 0.53 30.58
C VAL A 401 -31.29 1.36 29.58
N HIS A 402 -32.22 2.13 30.16
CA HIS A 402 -33.12 3.10 29.58
C HIS A 402 -32.96 3.41 28.05
N GLU A 403 -33.97 2.94 27.30
CA GLU A 403 -34.29 3.41 25.96
C GLU A 403 -34.78 4.85 26.00
N ASN A 404 -34.04 5.77 25.37
CA ASN A 404 -34.63 6.94 24.73
C ASN A 404 -34.59 6.73 23.22
N LEU A 405 -35.75 6.57 22.61
CA LEU A 405 -36.04 6.37 21.18
C LEU A 405 -35.76 7.64 20.33
N SER A 406 -34.69 8.34 20.61
CA SER A 406 -34.07 9.34 19.72
C SER A 406 -32.60 9.00 19.67
N GLY A 407 -32.17 8.32 18.59
CA GLY A 407 -30.91 7.62 18.37
C GLY A 407 -29.61 8.32 18.76
N ASN A 408 -29.41 8.64 20.00
CA ASN A 408 -28.13 9.01 20.55
C ASN A 408 -27.47 7.76 21.17
N PHE A 409 -26.80 6.97 20.32
CA PHE A 409 -25.76 6.09 20.80
C PHE A 409 -24.71 6.95 21.51
N LYS A 410 -24.67 6.95 22.83
CA LYS A 410 -23.46 7.30 23.58
C LYS A 410 -22.45 6.23 23.23
N ALA A 411 -21.69 6.47 22.14
CA ALA A 411 -20.52 5.69 21.83
C ALA A 411 -19.61 5.79 23.05
N ASN A 412 -19.26 4.66 23.64
CA ASN A 412 -18.10 4.57 24.50
C ASN A 412 -16.91 4.87 23.58
N LEU A 413 -16.46 6.13 23.59
CA LEU A 413 -15.38 6.62 22.71
C LEU A 413 -14.01 6.19 23.28
N ASP A 414 -13.87 4.91 23.62
CA ASP A 414 -12.58 4.35 23.97
C ASP A 414 -11.62 4.59 22.81
N GLU A 415 -10.47 5.17 23.13
CA GLU A 415 -9.46 5.51 22.14
C GLU A 415 -8.94 4.25 21.42
N ILE A 416 -9.02 4.25 20.10
CA ILE A 416 -8.56 3.17 19.23
C ILE A 416 -7.09 3.37 18.93
N LYS A 417 -6.27 2.42 19.33
CA LYS A 417 -4.83 2.44 19.08
C LYS A 417 -4.52 2.09 17.64
N THR A 418 -3.71 2.92 16.98
CA THR A 418 -3.25 2.69 15.61
C THR A 418 -1.83 2.14 15.53
N SER A 419 -1.04 2.30 16.59
CA SER A 419 0.41 2.01 16.59
C SER A 419 1.17 2.70 15.44
N GLY A 420 0.66 3.87 14.99
CA GLY A 420 1.24 4.60 13.86
C GLY A 420 0.97 3.98 12.48
N ASP A 421 0.12 2.95 12.39
CA ASP A 421 -0.25 2.33 11.11
C ASP A 421 -1.37 3.10 10.43
N HIS A 422 -1.05 3.70 9.29
CA HIS A 422 -1.96 4.52 8.50
C HIS A 422 -3.20 3.76 8.02
N ARG A 423 -3.11 2.44 7.75
CA ARG A 423 -4.26 1.63 7.29
C ARG A 423 -5.22 1.31 8.42
N ILE A 424 -4.69 1.08 9.61
CA ILE A 424 -5.53 0.93 10.83
C ILE A 424 -6.26 2.24 11.08
N ALA A 425 -5.56 3.39 11.05
CA ALA A 425 -6.16 4.69 11.25
C ALA A 425 -7.30 4.96 10.24
N MET A 426 -7.03 4.83 8.95
CA MET A 426 -8.04 5.06 7.91
C MET A 426 -9.22 4.10 8.03
N SER A 427 -9.00 2.82 8.37
CA SER A 427 -10.07 1.85 8.54
C SER A 427 -11.04 2.24 9.65
N PHE A 428 -10.53 2.68 10.80
CA PHE A 428 -11.40 3.10 11.91
C PHE A 428 -12.02 4.47 11.69
N LEU A 429 -11.39 5.37 10.92
CA LEU A 429 -12.05 6.60 10.47
C LEU A 429 -13.24 6.28 9.54
N ILE A 430 -13.10 5.31 8.62
CA ILE A 430 -14.23 4.86 7.78
C ILE A 430 -15.34 4.21 8.62
N LEU A 431 -14.99 3.34 9.58
CA LEU A 431 -15.99 2.76 10.49
C LEU A 431 -16.70 3.83 11.31
N GLY A 432 -15.98 4.88 11.70
CA GLY A 432 -16.50 6.03 12.45
C GLY A 432 -17.56 6.83 11.70
N LEU A 433 -17.59 6.79 10.37
CA LEU A 433 -18.67 7.37 9.56
C LEU A 433 -20.03 6.70 9.80
N LYS A 434 -20.04 5.51 10.39
CA LYS A 434 -21.26 4.77 10.73
C LYS A 434 -21.53 4.72 12.23
N PHE A 435 -20.49 4.63 13.10
CA PHE A 435 -20.64 4.32 14.53
C PHE A 435 -20.02 5.35 15.49
N SER A 436 -19.42 6.43 15.04
CA SER A 436 -18.44 7.26 15.74
C SER A 436 -17.16 6.52 16.09
N ALA A 437 -16.03 7.21 16.05
CA ALA A 437 -14.75 6.66 16.48
C ALA A 437 -13.86 7.73 17.12
N ASN A 438 -13.04 7.34 18.11
CA ASN A 438 -11.93 8.14 18.61
C ASN A 438 -10.63 7.41 18.27
N VAL A 439 -9.88 7.93 17.30
CA VAL A 439 -8.70 7.26 16.75
C VAL A 439 -7.43 7.98 17.21
N GLU A 440 -6.58 7.25 17.95
CA GLU A 440 -5.28 7.71 18.38
C GLU A 440 -4.36 7.97 17.19
N ASN A 441 -3.62 9.07 17.21
CA ASN A 441 -2.64 9.38 16.16
C ASN A 441 -3.18 9.18 14.74
N ALA A 442 -4.44 9.58 14.48
CA ALA A 442 -5.10 9.35 13.20
C ALA A 442 -4.35 9.97 12.02
N GLU A 443 -3.67 11.11 12.25
CA GLU A 443 -2.87 11.84 11.25
C GLU A 443 -1.73 11.00 10.63
N CYS A 444 -1.41 9.83 11.20
CA CYS A 444 -0.43 8.92 10.60
C CYS A 444 -0.83 8.46 9.19
N TYR A 445 -2.11 8.63 8.77
CA TYR A 445 -2.51 8.40 7.38
C TYR A 445 -1.73 9.24 6.37
N ARG A 446 -1.24 10.43 6.78
CA ARG A 446 -0.47 11.33 5.92
C ARG A 446 0.82 10.73 5.37
N THR A 447 1.37 9.69 6.00
CA THR A 447 2.55 8.97 5.51
C THR A 447 2.36 8.34 4.13
N SER A 448 1.12 7.99 3.77
CA SER A 448 0.79 7.34 2.50
C SER A 448 -0.36 7.97 1.74
N PHE A 449 -1.23 8.74 2.40
CA PHE A 449 -2.40 9.38 1.80
C PHE A 449 -2.66 10.76 2.45
N PRO A 450 -1.84 11.77 2.16
CA PRO A 450 -1.84 13.06 2.86
C PRO A 450 -3.20 13.77 2.88
N ASN A 451 -3.98 13.73 1.79
CA ASN A 451 -5.27 14.41 1.65
C ASN A 451 -6.51 13.54 1.99
N PHE A 452 -6.32 12.39 2.66
CA PHE A 452 -7.43 11.50 3.04
C PHE A 452 -8.50 12.21 3.89
N GLY A 453 -8.07 12.96 4.91
CA GLY A 453 -8.98 13.70 5.78
C GLY A 453 -9.75 14.80 5.04
N GLU A 454 -9.09 15.49 4.10
CA GLU A 454 -9.72 16.53 3.26
C GLU A 454 -10.82 15.95 2.36
N ILE A 455 -10.56 14.78 1.76
CA ILE A 455 -11.56 14.08 0.94
C ILE A 455 -12.74 13.65 1.83
N LEU A 456 -12.49 13.06 3.01
CA LEU A 456 -13.58 12.71 3.93
C LEU A 456 -14.40 13.94 4.35
N ALA A 457 -13.73 15.06 4.66
CA ALA A 457 -14.41 16.32 4.99
C ALA A 457 -15.28 16.82 3.83
N SER A 458 -14.77 16.77 2.59
CA SER A 458 -15.54 17.15 1.40
C SER A 458 -16.77 16.27 1.16
N LEU A 459 -16.74 15.04 1.64
CA LEU A 459 -17.87 14.10 1.63
C LEU A 459 -18.82 14.27 2.83
N GLY A 460 -18.60 15.28 3.68
CA GLY A 460 -19.46 15.63 4.81
C GLY A 460 -19.04 15.04 6.16
N ALA A 461 -17.87 14.38 6.26
CA ALA A 461 -17.36 13.90 7.54
C ALA A 461 -17.03 15.08 8.48
N LYS A 462 -17.37 14.92 9.76
CA LYS A 462 -17.07 15.88 10.82
C LYS A 462 -16.02 15.29 11.76
N PHE A 463 -14.97 16.09 12.03
CA PHE A 463 -13.87 15.73 12.91
C PHE A 463 -13.78 16.69 14.09
N GLU A 464 -13.32 16.14 15.24
CA GLU A 464 -12.81 16.90 16.39
C GLU A 464 -11.42 16.36 16.73
N ASN A 465 -10.45 17.24 16.93
CA ASN A 465 -9.08 16.89 17.34
C ASN A 465 -8.97 16.62 18.84
#